data_b1b954f70ab6e1bffad42c45b6056789
#
_entry.id   b1b954f70ab6e1bffad42c45b6056789
#
_cell.length_a   1.000
_cell.length_b   1.000
_cell.length_c   1.000
_cell.angle_alpha   90.00
_cell.angle_beta   90.00
_cell.angle_gamma   90.00
#
_symmetry.space_group_name_H-M   'P 1'
#
loop_
_entity.id
_entity.type
_entity.pdbx_description
1 polymer ?
#
loop_
_entity_poly.entity_id
_entity_poly.type
_entity_poly.pdbx_seq_one_letter_code
_entity_poly.pdbx_strand_id
1 'polypeptide(L)'
;LDRKSTNSEQKIRTNLPDWSALIPVLPATGKRTPALYRELRRLIEAGNIPPGAKLPPSRDLAGRLKTSRGSVIAAFEMLIAEGYAVARTGAGTFVAGRVPTVKPTALAPSESVVPKMPLPGTLGVAMADARTLGLFRTLLSRHLARPGPEHFYYGDPRGGDALRQAIAAYLRQARGVRCEARSIVITTGIQQGIDLVIRSALAVGDRVMIEDPCYPSARAALAGAGLVLSGLPVDEEGADIGQAARGAKAVYVTPSHQFPLGVAMSMRRRLALIDWARETGGWILEDDYDSEFRFAGPPLAAMQGMDDSGRVIYLGTFSKVLFPGLRLGYAVIPDALLDQVIALRIRTDRSPPTLAEAALTDLINEGHFSAHLRRARRQAQAARDALVAGLSTAQNLTVDVPDQGLHLVAALPPSLADTEAVEIARQAGLGVRALSAMAVTHAPRQGLVIGFSGFAPDVLEAVARRFATAIVDR
;
A
#
# COMPACT_ATOMS: atom_id res chain seq x y z
N LEU A 1 -13.36 -79.48 30.53
CA LEU A 1 -12.11 -78.78 30.21
C LEU A 1 -12.34 -77.31 30.39
N ASP A 2 -11.93 -76.81 31.54
CA ASP A 2 -12.08 -75.45 32.07
C ASP A 2 -11.37 -74.40 31.24
N ARG A 3 -12.07 -73.32 30.94
CA ARG A 3 -11.47 -72.05 30.61
C ARG A 3 -11.86 -71.01 31.69
N LYS A 4 -10.95 -70.80 32.62
CA LYS A 4 -10.98 -69.68 33.51
C LYS A 4 -10.57 -68.40 32.74
N SER A 5 -11.48 -67.46 32.51
CA SER A 5 -11.22 -66.12 32.07
C SER A 5 -10.76 -65.27 33.28
N THR A 6 -9.50 -64.90 33.30
CA THR A 6 -8.96 -63.90 34.25
C THR A 6 -9.27 -62.52 33.74
N ASN A 7 -10.25 -61.89 34.34
CA ASN A 7 -10.59 -60.49 34.15
C ASN A 7 -9.60 -59.62 34.98
N SER A 8 -8.54 -59.11 34.34
CA SER A 8 -7.63 -58.16 34.96
C SER A 8 -8.19 -56.74 34.79
N GLU A 9 -8.98 -56.31 35.77
CA GLU A 9 -9.29 -54.88 35.93
C GLU A 9 -8.00 -54.09 36.19
N GLN A 10 -7.46 -53.45 35.19
CA GLN A 10 -6.45 -52.40 35.32
C GLN A 10 -7.05 -51.24 36.13
N LYS A 11 -6.79 -51.20 37.40
CA LYS A 11 -7.01 -50.02 38.24
C LYS A 11 -6.18 -48.86 37.65
N ILE A 12 -6.85 -47.98 36.96
CA ILE A 12 -6.30 -46.68 36.54
C ILE A 12 -5.94 -45.91 37.82
N ARG A 13 -4.65 -45.87 38.14
CA ARG A 13 -4.14 -44.97 39.17
C ARG A 13 -4.48 -43.56 38.72
N THR A 14 -5.43 -42.93 39.36
CA THR A 14 -5.77 -41.50 39.20
C THR A 14 -4.59 -40.69 39.74
N ASN A 15 -3.67 -40.32 38.84
CA ASN A 15 -2.64 -39.33 39.14
C ASN A 15 -3.34 -37.97 39.23
N LEU A 16 -3.87 -37.66 40.40
CA LEU A 16 -4.45 -36.36 40.67
C LEU A 16 -3.28 -35.35 40.81
N PRO A 17 -3.21 -34.31 39.99
CA PRO A 17 -2.17 -33.30 40.14
C PRO A 17 -2.32 -32.64 41.52
N ASP A 18 -1.19 -32.35 42.14
CA ASP A 18 -1.19 -31.57 43.36
C ASP A 18 -1.58 -30.11 43.10
N TRP A 19 -2.87 -29.82 43.22
CA TRP A 19 -3.41 -28.50 42.99
C TRP A 19 -2.91 -27.45 44.00
N SER A 20 -2.21 -27.82 45.08
CA SER A 20 -1.57 -26.88 45.98
C SER A 20 -0.33 -26.23 45.33
N ALA A 21 0.34 -26.94 44.42
CA ALA A 21 1.51 -26.49 43.70
C ALA A 21 1.17 -25.88 42.31
N LEU A 22 -0.03 -26.12 41.77
CA LEU A 22 -0.46 -25.74 40.42
C LEU A 22 -1.53 -24.62 40.43
N ILE A 23 -1.50 -23.73 41.45
CA ILE A 23 -2.46 -22.62 41.49
C ILE A 23 -2.14 -21.59 40.40
N PRO A 24 -3.07 -21.31 39.46
CA PRO A 24 -2.89 -20.28 38.47
C PRO A 24 -2.62 -18.91 39.08
N VAL A 25 -1.57 -18.21 38.64
CA VAL A 25 -1.31 -16.83 39.09
C VAL A 25 -2.13 -15.89 38.21
N LEU A 26 -3.10 -15.22 38.82
CA LEU A 26 -3.94 -14.25 38.13
C LEU A 26 -3.41 -12.82 38.34
N PRO A 27 -3.51 -11.95 37.33
CA PRO A 27 -3.11 -10.55 37.46
C PRO A 27 -3.99 -9.84 38.53
N ALA A 28 -3.38 -8.89 39.23
CA ALA A 28 -4.06 -8.11 40.27
C ALA A 28 -5.22 -7.25 39.72
N THR A 29 -5.11 -6.82 38.47
CA THR A 29 -6.09 -5.99 37.71
C THR A 29 -6.44 -6.59 36.38
N GLY A 30 -7.68 -6.36 35.90
CA GLY A 30 -8.12 -6.80 34.55
C GLY A 30 -9.18 -7.92 34.56
N LYS A 31 -9.53 -8.42 33.36
CA LYS A 31 -10.58 -9.44 33.18
C LYS A 31 -10.08 -10.81 33.66
N ARG A 32 -10.51 -11.24 34.83
CA ARG A 32 -10.04 -12.47 35.50
C ARG A 32 -10.39 -13.76 34.75
N THR A 33 -11.54 -13.84 34.11
CA THR A 33 -11.97 -15.04 33.36
C THR A 33 -11.01 -15.39 32.20
N PRO A 34 -10.67 -14.46 31.30
CA PRO A 34 -9.71 -14.77 30.23
C PRO A 34 -8.29 -15.06 30.74
N ALA A 35 -7.90 -14.47 31.86
CA ALA A 35 -6.60 -14.73 32.48
C ALA A 35 -6.54 -16.16 33.07
N LEU A 36 -7.58 -16.58 33.78
CA LEU A 36 -7.70 -17.94 34.32
C LEU A 36 -7.74 -18.98 33.20
N TYR A 37 -8.53 -18.74 32.15
CA TYR A 37 -8.59 -19.63 31.01
C TYR A 37 -7.20 -19.81 30.34
N ARG A 38 -6.47 -18.71 30.06
CA ARG A 38 -5.14 -18.77 29.44
C ARG A 38 -4.14 -19.52 30.31
N GLU A 39 -4.16 -19.33 31.62
CA GLU A 39 -3.23 -19.97 32.50
C GLU A 39 -3.53 -21.46 32.67
N LEU A 40 -4.78 -21.87 32.79
CA LEU A 40 -5.16 -23.28 32.79
C LEU A 40 -4.81 -23.97 31.47
N ARG A 41 -5.08 -23.32 30.36
CA ARG A 41 -4.69 -23.81 29.02
C ARG A 41 -3.17 -24.02 28.94
N ARG A 42 -2.36 -23.03 29.35
CA ARG A 42 -0.91 -23.12 29.39
C ARG A 42 -0.42 -24.32 30.25
N LEU A 43 -1.02 -24.51 31.41
CA LEU A 43 -0.66 -25.65 32.29
C LEU A 43 -1.02 -27.00 31.67
N ILE A 44 -2.11 -27.08 30.94
CA ILE A 44 -2.53 -28.29 30.21
C ILE A 44 -1.58 -28.55 29.02
N GLU A 45 -1.30 -27.52 28.23
CA GLU A 45 -0.40 -27.62 27.05
C GLU A 45 1.05 -27.97 27.45
N ALA A 46 1.51 -27.46 28.60
CA ALA A 46 2.82 -27.78 29.16
C ALA A 46 2.88 -29.19 29.82
N GLY A 47 1.75 -29.90 29.87
CA GLY A 47 1.69 -31.24 30.51
C GLY A 47 1.69 -31.21 32.03
N ASN A 48 1.67 -30.03 32.67
CA ASN A 48 1.60 -29.88 34.13
C ASN A 48 0.26 -30.41 34.66
N ILE A 49 -0.79 -30.32 33.85
CA ILE A 49 -2.07 -30.95 34.10
C ILE A 49 -2.25 -32.04 33.03
N PRO A 50 -2.06 -33.31 33.36
CA PRO A 50 -2.05 -34.38 32.37
C PRO A 50 -3.44 -34.65 31.77
N PRO A 51 -3.52 -35.22 30.54
CA PRO A 51 -4.77 -35.68 29.99
C PRO A 51 -5.56 -36.60 30.90
N GLY A 52 -6.87 -36.40 30.99
CA GLY A 52 -7.74 -37.18 31.90
C GLY A 52 -7.74 -36.71 33.36
N ALA A 53 -6.88 -35.77 33.72
CA ALA A 53 -6.87 -35.22 35.10
C ALA A 53 -8.17 -34.46 35.39
N LYS A 54 -8.69 -34.62 36.63
CA LYS A 54 -9.87 -33.90 37.08
C LYS A 54 -9.48 -32.47 37.49
N LEU A 55 -10.18 -31.47 36.95
CA LEU A 55 -10.04 -30.07 37.38
C LEU A 55 -10.69 -29.89 38.77
N PRO A 56 -10.20 -28.95 39.62
CA PRO A 56 -10.77 -28.67 40.90
C PRO A 56 -12.24 -28.26 40.81
N PRO A 57 -13.06 -28.54 41.82
CA PRO A 57 -14.40 -28.01 41.89
C PRO A 57 -14.40 -26.48 41.76
N SER A 58 -15.33 -25.93 40.97
CA SER A 58 -15.36 -24.48 40.67
C SER A 58 -15.45 -23.61 41.95
N ARG A 59 -16.05 -24.12 43.02
CA ARG A 59 -16.10 -23.43 44.33
C ARG A 59 -14.72 -23.37 45.01
N ASP A 60 -14.00 -24.47 45.00
CA ASP A 60 -12.67 -24.57 45.63
C ASP A 60 -11.65 -23.72 44.90
N LEU A 61 -11.65 -23.79 43.56
CA LEU A 61 -10.76 -22.98 42.75
C LEU A 61 -11.06 -21.49 42.89
N ALA A 62 -12.34 -21.10 42.91
CA ALA A 62 -12.75 -19.72 43.12
C ALA A 62 -12.28 -19.17 44.48
N GLY A 63 -12.41 -19.98 45.55
CA GLY A 63 -11.92 -19.61 46.90
C GLY A 63 -10.41 -19.42 46.94
N ARG A 64 -9.62 -20.35 46.38
CA ARG A 64 -8.16 -20.28 46.32
C ARG A 64 -7.65 -19.07 45.52
N LEU A 65 -8.31 -18.76 44.38
CA LEU A 65 -7.93 -17.65 43.50
C LEU A 65 -8.57 -16.31 43.89
N LYS A 66 -9.34 -16.25 44.97
CA LYS A 66 -10.09 -15.08 45.39
C LYS A 66 -10.87 -14.43 44.25
N THR A 67 -11.57 -15.25 43.45
CA THR A 67 -12.37 -14.82 42.29
C THR A 67 -13.81 -15.31 42.40
N SER A 68 -14.71 -14.83 41.51
CA SER A 68 -16.09 -15.32 41.53
C SER A 68 -16.19 -16.75 40.95
N ARG A 69 -17.11 -17.56 41.50
CA ARG A 69 -17.40 -18.88 40.96
C ARG A 69 -17.83 -18.82 39.49
N GLY A 70 -18.57 -17.78 39.09
CA GLY A 70 -18.97 -17.54 37.70
C GLY A 70 -17.79 -17.38 36.77
N SER A 71 -16.73 -16.68 37.21
CA SER A 71 -15.49 -16.54 36.42
C SER A 71 -14.79 -17.88 36.17
N VAL A 72 -14.80 -18.78 37.18
CA VAL A 72 -14.19 -20.12 37.04
C VAL A 72 -15.04 -20.99 36.12
N ILE A 73 -16.36 -20.96 36.25
CA ILE A 73 -17.26 -21.70 35.35
C ILE A 73 -17.06 -21.24 33.88
N ALA A 74 -17.07 -19.95 33.65
CA ALA A 74 -16.87 -19.41 32.31
C ALA A 74 -15.50 -19.79 31.73
N ALA A 75 -14.43 -19.81 32.55
CA ALA A 75 -13.12 -20.29 32.07
C ALA A 75 -13.13 -21.80 31.75
N PHE A 76 -13.85 -22.61 32.50
CA PHE A 76 -14.00 -24.03 32.20
C PHE A 76 -14.82 -24.26 30.93
N GLU A 77 -15.88 -23.47 30.70
CA GLU A 77 -16.69 -23.51 29.49
C GLU A 77 -15.85 -23.17 28.26
N MET A 78 -14.94 -22.19 28.36
CA MET A 78 -13.99 -21.86 27.28
C MET A 78 -13.05 -23.04 26.99
N LEU A 79 -12.51 -23.70 28.04
CA LEU A 79 -11.67 -24.90 27.87
C LEU A 79 -12.42 -26.06 27.20
N ILE A 80 -13.72 -26.22 27.55
CA ILE A 80 -14.56 -27.26 26.95
C ILE A 80 -14.86 -26.93 25.49
N ALA A 81 -15.22 -25.69 25.20
CA ALA A 81 -15.51 -25.23 23.83
C ALA A 81 -14.32 -25.39 22.88
N GLU A 82 -13.09 -25.23 23.40
CA GLU A 82 -11.86 -25.40 22.62
C GLU A 82 -11.29 -26.84 22.65
N GLY A 83 -11.98 -27.77 23.33
CA GLY A 83 -11.57 -29.18 23.38
C GLY A 83 -10.43 -29.50 24.35
N TYR A 84 -10.03 -28.58 25.22
CA TYR A 84 -9.04 -28.84 26.29
C TYR A 84 -9.62 -29.55 27.48
N ALA A 85 -10.93 -29.48 27.69
CA ALA A 85 -11.61 -30.14 28.80
C ALA A 85 -12.92 -30.79 28.35
N VAL A 86 -13.41 -31.74 29.15
CA VAL A 86 -14.71 -32.38 28.98
C VAL A 86 -15.47 -32.38 30.32
N ALA A 87 -16.75 -32.02 30.25
CA ALA A 87 -17.64 -32.14 31.43
C ALA A 87 -18.19 -33.56 31.49
N ARG A 88 -18.23 -34.16 32.69
CA ARG A 88 -18.88 -35.43 32.97
C ARG A 88 -19.97 -35.22 34.01
N THR A 89 -21.20 -35.48 33.62
CA THR A 89 -22.37 -35.30 34.49
C THR A 89 -22.18 -36.00 35.84
N GLY A 90 -22.35 -35.26 36.94
CA GLY A 90 -22.16 -35.78 38.30
C GLY A 90 -20.70 -36.01 38.73
N ALA A 91 -19.73 -36.02 37.81
CA ALA A 91 -18.32 -36.32 38.12
C ALA A 91 -17.40 -35.08 38.07
N GLY A 92 -17.78 -34.02 37.38
CA GLY A 92 -17.00 -32.76 37.24
C GLY A 92 -16.38 -32.54 35.87
N THR A 93 -15.41 -31.64 35.80
CA THR A 93 -14.68 -31.28 34.59
C THR A 93 -13.30 -31.95 34.58
N PHE A 94 -12.91 -32.51 33.44
CA PHE A 94 -11.67 -33.26 33.26
C PHE A 94 -10.92 -32.71 32.05
N VAL A 95 -9.59 -32.77 32.08
CA VAL A 95 -8.78 -32.50 30.91
C VAL A 95 -9.08 -33.53 29.81
N ALA A 96 -9.20 -33.10 28.55
CA ALA A 96 -9.48 -34.00 27.43
C ALA A 96 -8.38 -35.05 27.27
N GLY A 97 -8.77 -36.27 26.86
CA GLY A 97 -7.82 -37.38 26.67
C GLY A 97 -6.83 -37.13 25.51
N ARG A 98 -7.20 -36.30 24.54
CA ARG A 98 -6.33 -35.73 23.51
C ARG A 98 -6.47 -34.23 23.58
N VAL A 99 -5.42 -33.54 23.97
CA VAL A 99 -5.36 -32.08 24.00
C VAL A 99 -4.94 -31.61 22.61
N PRO A 100 -5.56 -30.55 22.06
CA PRO A 100 -5.07 -29.92 20.84
C PRO A 100 -3.63 -29.40 21.09
N THR A 101 -2.64 -30.19 20.73
CA THR A 101 -1.24 -29.77 20.81
C THR A 101 -0.93 -28.94 19.56
N VAL A 102 -1.17 -27.64 19.62
CA VAL A 102 -0.47 -26.71 18.78
C VAL A 102 0.94 -26.62 19.33
N LYS A 103 1.87 -27.41 18.77
CA LYS A 103 3.30 -27.11 18.95
C LYS A 103 3.49 -25.73 18.37
N PRO A 104 3.82 -24.70 19.16
CA PRO A 104 4.23 -23.44 18.58
C PRO A 104 5.52 -23.75 17.80
N THR A 105 5.44 -23.83 16.50
CA THR A 105 6.64 -23.62 15.70
C THR A 105 7.09 -22.23 16.10
N ALA A 106 8.18 -22.15 16.86
CA ALA A 106 8.82 -20.88 17.16
C ALA A 106 9.25 -20.32 15.80
N LEU A 107 8.34 -19.56 15.17
CA LEU A 107 8.72 -18.63 14.14
C LEU A 107 9.69 -17.70 14.85
N ALA A 108 10.95 -17.69 14.41
CA ALA A 108 11.89 -16.68 14.82
C ALA A 108 11.13 -15.34 14.79
N PRO A 109 11.23 -14.49 15.83
CA PRO A 109 10.55 -13.23 15.83
C PRO A 109 10.98 -12.51 14.54
N SER A 110 10.06 -12.42 13.58
CA SER A 110 10.21 -11.52 12.46
C SER A 110 10.46 -10.17 13.10
N GLU A 111 11.61 -9.57 12.81
CA GLU A 111 11.85 -8.19 13.21
C GLU A 111 10.62 -7.40 12.78
N SER A 112 9.85 -6.91 13.73
CA SER A 112 8.70 -6.07 13.42
C SER A 112 9.28 -4.84 12.73
N VAL A 113 9.06 -4.74 11.43
CA VAL A 113 9.41 -3.54 10.67
C VAL A 113 8.45 -2.46 11.15
N VAL A 114 8.80 -1.82 12.27
CA VAL A 114 8.14 -0.59 12.69
C VAL A 114 8.44 0.42 11.60
N PRO A 115 7.43 0.97 10.90
CA PRO A 115 7.67 1.98 9.89
C PRO A 115 8.40 3.15 10.52
N LYS A 116 9.67 3.34 10.15
CA LYS A 116 10.42 4.52 10.56
C LYS A 116 9.80 5.74 9.86
N MET A 117 9.73 6.85 10.56
CA MET A 117 9.33 8.12 9.93
C MET A 117 10.25 8.38 8.73
N PRO A 118 9.68 8.73 7.56
CA PRO A 118 10.48 9.00 6.38
C PRO A 118 11.39 10.21 6.63
N LEU A 119 12.64 10.13 6.16
CA LEU A 119 13.55 11.28 6.17
C LEU A 119 13.01 12.37 5.24
N PRO A 120 13.20 13.67 5.59
CA PRO A 120 12.96 14.77 4.65
C PRO A 120 13.68 14.50 3.32
N GLY A 121 12.99 14.73 2.20
CA GLY A 121 13.50 14.37 0.88
C GLY A 121 13.01 13.02 0.34
N THR A 122 12.39 12.18 1.18
CA THR A 122 11.82 10.90 0.74
C THR A 122 10.65 11.12 -0.23
N LEU A 123 10.66 10.37 -1.34
CA LEU A 123 9.63 10.44 -2.37
C LEU A 123 8.28 9.93 -1.89
N GLY A 124 7.20 10.61 -2.32
CA GLY A 124 5.84 10.12 -2.17
C GLY A 124 5.23 10.22 -0.78
N VAL A 125 5.75 11.11 0.06
CA VAL A 125 5.16 11.41 1.36
C VAL A 125 3.84 12.18 1.21
N ALA A 126 2.91 11.97 2.12
CA ALA A 126 1.54 12.48 2.06
C ALA A 126 1.46 14.01 2.08
N MET A 127 0.47 14.54 1.33
CA MET A 127 0.17 15.99 1.28
C MET A 127 -1.07 16.39 2.10
N ALA A 128 -1.77 15.43 2.72
CA ALA A 128 -2.95 15.73 3.52
C ALA A 128 -2.60 16.49 4.79
N ASP A 129 -3.13 17.72 4.90
CA ASP A 129 -3.03 18.54 6.11
C ASP A 129 -4.02 18.07 7.20
N ALA A 130 -3.84 18.54 8.44
CA ALA A 130 -4.71 18.20 9.57
C ALA A 130 -6.19 18.53 9.31
N ARG A 131 -6.47 19.60 8.56
CA ARG A 131 -7.83 20.00 8.17
C ARG A 131 -8.45 18.95 7.24
N THR A 132 -7.74 18.50 6.23
CA THR A 132 -8.22 17.48 5.29
C THR A 132 -8.44 16.14 6.00
N LEU A 133 -7.51 15.73 6.87
CA LEU A 133 -7.68 14.52 7.67
C LEU A 133 -8.87 14.61 8.62
N GLY A 134 -9.09 15.78 9.26
CA GLY A 134 -10.25 16.04 10.10
C GLY A 134 -11.58 15.95 9.35
N LEU A 135 -11.65 16.53 8.15
CA LEU A 135 -12.80 16.43 7.25
C LEU A 135 -13.04 14.96 6.83
N PHE A 136 -12.00 14.29 6.35
CA PHE A 136 -12.11 12.89 5.92
C PHE A 136 -12.59 11.97 7.04
N ARG A 137 -12.11 12.18 8.29
CA ARG A 137 -12.61 11.50 9.48
C ARG A 137 -14.11 11.75 9.69
N THR A 138 -14.56 12.99 9.54
CA THR A 138 -15.99 13.37 9.69
C THR A 138 -16.84 12.67 8.64
N LEU A 139 -16.41 12.65 7.39
CA LEU A 139 -17.11 12.00 6.29
C LEU A 139 -17.16 10.46 6.49
N LEU A 140 -16.05 9.82 6.88
CA LEU A 140 -16.05 8.40 7.26
C LEU A 140 -17.04 8.11 8.39
N SER A 141 -17.05 8.94 9.44
CA SER A 141 -17.97 8.79 10.56
C SER A 141 -19.43 8.95 10.14
N ARG A 142 -19.74 9.83 9.19
CA ARG A 142 -21.08 10.01 8.61
C ARG A 142 -21.60 8.71 8.00
N HIS A 143 -20.80 8.06 7.16
CA HIS A 143 -21.15 6.80 6.51
C HIS A 143 -21.20 5.61 7.48
N LEU A 144 -20.28 5.55 8.47
CA LEU A 144 -20.31 4.52 9.50
C LEU A 144 -21.50 4.62 10.45
N ALA A 145 -21.99 5.84 10.71
CA ALA A 145 -23.15 6.04 11.58
C ALA A 145 -24.48 5.56 10.94
N ARG A 146 -24.54 5.56 9.59
CA ARG A 146 -25.71 5.11 8.83
C ARG A 146 -25.25 4.35 7.59
N PRO A 147 -24.72 3.13 7.77
CA PRO A 147 -24.19 2.36 6.65
C PRO A 147 -25.30 1.92 5.70
N GLY A 148 -25.11 2.16 4.41
CA GLY A 148 -26.00 1.67 3.35
C GLY A 148 -25.79 0.17 3.08
N PRO A 149 -26.71 -0.46 2.33
CA PRO A 149 -26.64 -1.90 1.99
C PRO A 149 -25.34 -2.28 1.29
N GLU A 150 -24.77 -1.37 0.51
CA GLU A 150 -23.51 -1.55 -0.25
C GLU A 150 -22.31 -1.89 0.64
N HIS A 151 -22.35 -1.60 1.95
CA HIS A 151 -21.28 -1.92 2.89
C HIS A 151 -21.37 -3.36 3.44
N PHE A 152 -22.47 -4.05 3.22
CA PHE A 152 -22.72 -5.42 3.72
C PHE A 152 -22.61 -6.50 2.64
N TYR A 153 -22.45 -6.12 1.37
CA TYR A 153 -22.31 -7.02 0.25
C TYR A 153 -21.08 -6.65 -0.60
N TYR A 154 -20.65 -7.56 -1.45
CA TYR A 154 -19.66 -7.25 -2.48
C TYR A 154 -20.27 -6.23 -3.46
N GLY A 155 -19.59 -5.11 -3.65
CA GLY A 155 -20.03 -4.05 -4.55
C GLY A 155 -19.76 -4.35 -6.02
N ASP A 156 -20.00 -3.34 -6.88
CA ASP A 156 -19.59 -3.37 -8.28
C ASP A 156 -18.08 -3.61 -8.39
N PRO A 157 -17.61 -4.56 -9.20
CA PRO A 157 -16.17 -4.78 -9.41
C PRO A 157 -15.42 -3.54 -9.87
N ARG A 158 -16.11 -2.60 -10.52
CA ARG A 158 -15.55 -1.32 -10.93
C ARG A 158 -15.41 -0.31 -9.79
N GLY A 159 -16.01 -0.54 -8.64
CA GLY A 159 -16.16 0.39 -7.53
C GLY A 159 -17.47 1.15 -7.54
N GLY A 160 -17.74 1.93 -6.49
CA GLY A 160 -18.98 2.66 -6.28
C GLY A 160 -19.30 3.63 -7.42
N ASP A 161 -20.55 3.58 -7.92
CA ASP A 161 -20.98 4.38 -9.07
C ASP A 161 -20.86 5.90 -8.78
N ALA A 162 -21.22 6.33 -7.58
CA ALA A 162 -21.12 7.73 -7.17
C ALA A 162 -19.66 8.24 -7.21
N LEU A 163 -18.68 7.43 -6.77
CA LEU A 163 -17.26 7.80 -6.86
C LEU A 163 -16.80 7.85 -8.31
N ARG A 164 -17.19 6.88 -9.14
CA ARG A 164 -16.84 6.86 -10.55
C ARG A 164 -17.40 8.08 -11.30
N GLN A 165 -18.63 8.50 -11.00
CA GLN A 165 -19.24 9.72 -11.53
C GLN A 165 -18.46 10.98 -11.10
N ALA A 166 -18.11 11.09 -9.80
CA ALA A 166 -17.35 12.20 -9.28
C ALA A 166 -15.96 12.30 -9.92
N ILE A 167 -15.26 11.17 -10.09
CA ILE A 167 -13.96 11.09 -10.76
C ILE A 167 -14.10 11.47 -12.25
N ALA A 168 -15.12 10.96 -12.96
CA ALA A 168 -15.34 11.31 -14.36
C ALA A 168 -15.55 12.82 -14.55
N ALA A 169 -16.35 13.45 -13.68
CA ALA A 169 -16.56 14.89 -13.71
C ALA A 169 -15.27 15.66 -13.45
N TYR A 170 -14.50 15.25 -12.45
CA TYR A 170 -13.21 15.84 -12.12
C TYR A 170 -12.21 15.74 -13.28
N LEU A 171 -12.06 14.56 -13.86
CA LEU A 171 -11.10 14.31 -14.95
C LEU A 171 -11.40 15.08 -16.22
N ARG A 172 -12.68 15.15 -16.60
CA ARG A 172 -13.09 15.95 -17.77
C ARG A 172 -12.73 17.43 -17.59
N GLN A 173 -12.97 17.97 -16.38
CA GLN A 173 -12.72 19.38 -16.10
C GLN A 173 -11.23 19.69 -15.89
N ALA A 174 -10.51 18.84 -15.14
CA ALA A 174 -9.16 19.14 -14.71
C ALA A 174 -8.08 18.67 -15.71
N ARG A 175 -8.35 17.59 -16.47
CA ARG A 175 -7.37 16.90 -17.30
C ARG A 175 -7.78 16.75 -18.77
N GLY A 176 -8.99 17.13 -19.13
CA GLY A 176 -9.52 16.95 -20.47
C GLY A 176 -9.69 15.47 -20.87
N VAL A 177 -9.72 14.55 -19.92
CA VAL A 177 -9.90 13.10 -20.17
C VAL A 177 -11.32 12.87 -20.69
N ARG A 178 -11.45 12.10 -21.78
CA ARG A 178 -12.74 11.71 -22.36
C ARG A 178 -13.18 10.39 -21.72
N CYS A 179 -13.95 10.46 -20.66
CA CYS A 179 -14.45 9.29 -19.96
C CYS A 179 -15.85 9.48 -19.43
N GLU A 180 -16.55 8.36 -19.26
CA GLU A 180 -17.78 8.22 -18.50
C GLU A 180 -17.55 7.34 -17.27
N ALA A 181 -18.46 7.40 -16.30
CA ALA A 181 -18.35 6.58 -15.09
C ALA A 181 -18.24 5.07 -15.39
N ARG A 182 -18.84 4.60 -16.52
CA ARG A 182 -18.79 3.18 -16.91
C ARG A 182 -17.40 2.69 -17.28
N SER A 183 -16.54 3.54 -17.81
CA SER A 183 -15.15 3.21 -18.19
C SER A 183 -14.15 3.33 -17.03
N ILE A 184 -14.58 3.82 -15.87
CA ILE A 184 -13.72 3.97 -14.70
C ILE A 184 -13.75 2.72 -13.83
N VAL A 185 -12.57 2.23 -13.47
CA VAL A 185 -12.36 1.13 -12.51
C VAL A 185 -11.58 1.68 -11.31
N ILE A 186 -12.18 1.63 -10.13
CA ILE A 186 -11.51 2.03 -8.88
C ILE A 186 -10.49 0.96 -8.50
N THR A 187 -9.29 1.37 -8.13
CA THR A 187 -8.16 0.50 -7.78
C THR A 187 -7.61 0.82 -6.40
N THR A 188 -6.80 -0.08 -5.84
CA THR A 188 -6.06 0.17 -4.59
C THR A 188 -4.78 0.97 -4.82
N GLY A 189 -4.75 1.81 -5.83
CA GLY A 189 -3.65 2.64 -6.31
C GLY A 189 -3.16 2.20 -7.69
N ILE A 190 -2.24 2.99 -8.27
CA ILE A 190 -1.70 2.78 -9.63
C ILE A 190 -1.12 1.38 -9.83
N GLN A 191 -0.44 0.83 -8.83
CA GLN A 191 0.19 -0.50 -8.94
C GLN A 191 -0.83 -1.60 -9.26
N GLN A 192 -2.02 -1.57 -8.67
CA GLN A 192 -3.08 -2.50 -9.04
C GLN A 192 -3.64 -2.20 -10.43
N GLY A 193 -3.76 -0.92 -10.80
CA GLY A 193 -4.17 -0.54 -12.16
C GLY A 193 -3.23 -1.12 -13.21
N ILE A 194 -1.92 -1.00 -13.01
CA ILE A 194 -0.89 -1.59 -13.88
C ILE A 194 -1.06 -3.11 -13.94
N ASP A 195 -1.18 -3.82 -12.80
CA ASP A 195 -1.34 -5.28 -12.77
C ASP A 195 -2.60 -5.76 -13.51
N LEU A 196 -3.73 -5.08 -13.30
CA LEU A 196 -4.98 -5.38 -14.01
C LEU A 196 -4.83 -5.23 -15.53
N VAL A 197 -4.17 -4.16 -15.99
CA VAL A 197 -3.94 -3.94 -17.43
C VAL A 197 -2.99 -5.01 -17.99
N ILE A 198 -1.86 -5.26 -17.33
CA ILE A 198 -0.91 -6.29 -17.75
C ILE A 198 -1.63 -7.62 -17.97
N ARG A 199 -2.35 -8.10 -16.97
CA ARG A 199 -2.99 -9.43 -16.98
C ARG A 199 -4.23 -9.52 -17.88
N SER A 200 -4.79 -8.38 -18.28
CA SER A 200 -5.95 -8.33 -19.17
C SER A 200 -5.57 -8.14 -20.63
N ALA A 201 -4.47 -7.45 -20.91
CA ALA A 201 -4.11 -6.97 -22.25
C ALA A 201 -2.84 -7.62 -22.82
N LEU A 202 -1.99 -8.24 -21.99
CA LEU A 202 -0.67 -8.71 -22.38
C LEU A 202 -0.47 -10.19 -22.03
N ALA A 203 0.45 -10.85 -22.74
CA ALA A 203 0.87 -12.22 -22.52
C ALA A 203 2.36 -12.28 -22.14
N VAL A 204 2.76 -13.32 -21.42
CA VAL A 204 4.17 -13.61 -21.12
C VAL A 204 4.98 -13.63 -22.42
N GLY A 205 6.10 -12.91 -22.44
CA GLY A 205 6.95 -12.74 -23.61
C GLY A 205 6.61 -11.56 -24.50
N ASP A 206 5.47 -10.89 -24.29
CA ASP A 206 5.15 -9.67 -25.01
C ASP A 206 6.18 -8.57 -24.73
N ARG A 207 6.54 -7.84 -25.78
CA ARG A 207 7.43 -6.68 -25.67
C ARG A 207 6.65 -5.45 -25.21
N VAL A 208 7.17 -4.78 -24.19
CA VAL A 208 6.63 -3.53 -23.64
C VAL A 208 7.72 -2.47 -23.60
N MET A 209 7.40 -1.32 -24.15
CA MET A 209 8.25 -0.13 -24.05
C MET A 209 8.01 0.55 -22.69
N ILE A 210 9.06 1.10 -22.12
CA ILE A 210 9.01 1.87 -20.87
C ILE A 210 10.03 3.00 -20.95
N GLU A 211 9.72 4.16 -20.39
CA GLU A 211 10.68 5.27 -20.27
C GLU A 211 11.99 4.82 -19.61
N ASP A 212 13.12 5.38 -20.02
CA ASP A 212 14.45 5.04 -19.48
C ASP A 212 15.27 6.32 -19.23
N PRO A 213 15.43 6.71 -17.94
CA PRO A 213 15.04 6.02 -16.72
C PRO A 213 13.53 6.03 -16.42
N CYS A 214 13.07 5.12 -15.54
CA CYS A 214 11.65 4.93 -15.26
C CYS A 214 11.29 4.73 -13.80
N TYR A 215 9.99 4.68 -13.52
CA TYR A 215 9.44 4.31 -12.22
C TYR A 215 9.76 2.83 -11.87
N PRO A 216 10.57 2.57 -10.81
CA PRO A 216 11.05 1.21 -10.52
C PRO A 216 9.94 0.19 -10.24
N SER A 217 8.83 0.63 -9.63
CA SER A 217 7.74 -0.30 -9.32
C SER A 217 6.93 -0.71 -10.55
N ALA A 218 6.78 0.18 -11.56
CA ALA A 218 6.20 -0.18 -12.84
C ALA A 218 7.12 -1.16 -13.58
N ARG A 219 8.43 -0.88 -13.65
CA ARG A 219 9.43 -1.80 -14.21
C ARG A 219 9.35 -3.18 -13.55
N ALA A 220 9.31 -3.23 -12.22
CA ALA A 220 9.23 -4.48 -11.49
C ALA A 220 7.93 -5.27 -11.77
N ALA A 221 6.79 -4.58 -11.89
CA ALA A 221 5.51 -5.21 -12.22
C ALA A 221 5.52 -5.81 -13.63
N LEU A 222 5.99 -5.04 -14.61
CA LEU A 222 6.07 -5.48 -16.00
C LEU A 222 7.05 -6.65 -16.16
N ALA A 223 8.26 -6.55 -15.59
CA ALA A 223 9.25 -7.63 -15.63
C ALA A 223 8.78 -8.87 -14.86
N GLY A 224 8.16 -8.68 -13.68
CA GLY A 224 7.60 -9.77 -12.86
C GLY A 224 6.46 -10.53 -13.53
N ALA A 225 5.77 -9.91 -14.47
CA ALA A 225 4.76 -10.55 -15.32
C ALA A 225 5.36 -11.34 -16.51
N GLY A 226 6.68 -11.38 -16.63
CA GLY A 226 7.37 -12.09 -17.72
C GLY A 226 7.38 -11.35 -19.05
N LEU A 227 7.20 -10.02 -19.03
CA LEU A 227 7.24 -9.18 -20.23
C LEU A 227 8.68 -8.79 -20.57
N VAL A 228 8.94 -8.59 -21.87
CA VAL A 228 10.26 -8.18 -22.38
C VAL A 228 10.30 -6.65 -22.46
N LEU A 229 11.09 -6.03 -21.60
CA LEU A 229 11.17 -4.58 -21.51
C LEU A 229 12.15 -3.99 -22.55
N SER A 230 11.76 -2.87 -23.15
CA SER A 230 12.56 -2.06 -24.07
C SER A 230 12.53 -0.60 -23.61
N GLY A 231 13.68 -0.07 -23.18
CA GLY A 231 13.79 1.31 -22.70
C GLY A 231 13.60 2.31 -23.84
N LEU A 232 12.79 3.35 -23.60
CA LEU A 232 12.68 4.52 -24.45
C LEU A 232 13.58 5.63 -23.89
N PRO A 233 14.53 6.15 -24.65
CA PRO A 233 15.34 7.26 -24.19
C PRO A 233 14.44 8.48 -23.93
N VAL A 234 14.73 9.18 -22.85
CA VAL A 234 14.02 10.41 -22.44
C VAL A 234 14.97 11.58 -22.62
N ASP A 235 14.56 12.55 -23.44
CA ASP A 235 15.23 13.81 -23.66
C ASP A 235 14.39 15.00 -23.13
N GLU A 236 14.71 16.22 -23.51
CA GLU A 236 14.00 17.44 -23.08
C GLU A 236 12.53 17.51 -23.58
N GLU A 237 12.18 16.72 -24.59
CA GLU A 237 10.82 16.60 -25.13
C GLU A 237 10.06 15.39 -24.55
N GLY A 238 10.67 14.60 -23.67
CA GLY A 238 10.11 13.36 -23.11
C GLY A 238 10.57 12.11 -23.85
N ALA A 239 9.83 11.00 -23.69
CA ALA A 239 10.19 9.71 -24.28
C ALA A 239 10.17 9.73 -25.81
N ASP A 240 11.24 9.19 -26.42
CA ASP A 240 11.34 9.02 -27.87
C ASP A 240 11.00 7.58 -28.26
N ILE A 241 9.87 7.42 -28.97
CA ILE A 241 9.45 6.11 -29.44
C ILE A 241 10.40 5.50 -30.48
N GLY A 242 11.03 6.31 -31.33
CA GLY A 242 12.06 5.94 -32.29
C GLY A 242 11.88 4.56 -32.92
N GLN A 243 12.98 3.79 -33.00
CA GLN A 243 12.99 2.43 -33.53
C GLN A 243 12.55 1.34 -32.54
N ALA A 244 12.36 1.68 -31.24
CA ALA A 244 11.96 0.74 -30.19
C ALA A 244 10.53 0.20 -30.37
N ALA A 245 9.74 0.86 -31.23
CA ALA A 245 8.32 0.55 -31.45
C ALA A 245 8.04 -0.80 -32.16
N ARG A 246 9.04 -1.41 -32.82
CA ARG A 246 8.81 -2.63 -33.60
C ARG A 246 8.42 -3.83 -32.72
N GLY A 247 7.20 -4.34 -32.96
CA GLY A 247 6.68 -5.52 -32.27
C GLY A 247 6.30 -5.29 -30.82
N ALA A 248 6.33 -4.07 -30.30
CA ALA A 248 5.83 -3.77 -28.97
C ALA A 248 4.30 -3.86 -28.92
N LYS A 249 3.77 -4.39 -27.81
CA LYS A 249 2.32 -4.53 -27.53
C LYS A 249 1.79 -3.43 -26.64
N ALA A 250 2.66 -2.81 -25.85
CA ALA A 250 2.29 -1.68 -24.98
C ALA A 250 3.48 -0.76 -24.73
N VAL A 251 3.15 0.44 -24.25
CA VAL A 251 4.12 1.40 -23.72
C VAL A 251 3.60 1.95 -22.39
N TYR A 252 4.49 2.06 -21.41
CA TYR A 252 4.23 2.73 -20.12
C TYR A 252 4.97 4.08 -20.10
N VAL A 253 4.23 5.16 -19.88
CA VAL A 253 4.74 6.53 -19.89
C VAL A 253 4.12 7.39 -18.77
N THR A 254 4.88 8.42 -18.35
CA THR A 254 4.46 9.44 -17.38
C THR A 254 4.49 10.84 -18.02
N PRO A 255 3.61 11.13 -19.00
CA PRO A 255 3.78 12.23 -19.95
C PRO A 255 3.55 13.61 -19.35
N SER A 256 2.83 13.73 -18.24
CA SER A 256 2.58 15.02 -17.58
C SER A 256 3.81 15.49 -16.80
N HIS A 257 4.51 14.56 -16.17
CA HIS A 257 5.71 14.79 -15.39
C HIS A 257 6.50 13.48 -15.34
N GLN A 258 7.47 13.37 -16.26
CA GLN A 258 8.24 12.15 -16.42
C GLN A 258 8.95 11.75 -15.14
N PHE A 259 8.73 10.53 -14.68
CA PHE A 259 9.44 10.01 -13.53
C PHE A 259 10.67 9.20 -13.97
N PRO A 260 11.89 9.58 -13.53
CA PRO A 260 12.18 10.55 -12.46
C PRO A 260 12.70 11.93 -12.94
N LEU A 261 12.82 12.19 -14.23
CA LEU A 261 13.55 13.37 -14.75
C LEU A 261 12.76 14.68 -14.65
N GLY A 262 11.44 14.61 -14.43
CA GLY A 262 10.60 15.80 -14.30
C GLY A 262 10.20 16.47 -15.63
N VAL A 263 10.56 15.91 -16.76
CA VAL A 263 10.27 16.47 -18.07
C VAL A 263 8.79 16.31 -18.42
N ALA A 264 8.17 17.35 -18.99
CA ALA A 264 6.84 17.25 -19.58
C ALA A 264 6.97 16.79 -21.05
N MET A 265 6.27 15.72 -21.41
CA MET A 265 6.29 15.22 -22.79
C MET A 265 5.69 16.24 -23.77
N SER A 266 6.41 16.57 -24.81
CA SER A 266 5.97 17.51 -25.84
C SER A 266 4.75 16.99 -26.60
N MET A 267 3.97 17.91 -27.18
CA MET A 267 2.80 17.54 -28.00
C MET A 267 3.19 16.63 -29.17
N ARG A 268 4.33 16.90 -29.80
CA ARG A 268 4.87 16.08 -30.89
C ARG A 268 5.08 14.63 -30.46
N ARG A 269 5.69 14.39 -29.29
CA ARG A 269 5.95 13.05 -28.75
C ARG A 269 4.65 12.34 -28.34
N ARG A 270 3.68 13.07 -27.78
CA ARG A 270 2.35 12.53 -27.43
C ARG A 270 1.61 12.03 -28.65
N LEU A 271 1.58 12.84 -29.73
CA LEU A 271 0.94 12.46 -31.00
C LEU A 271 1.64 11.27 -31.63
N ALA A 272 2.97 11.22 -31.63
CA ALA A 272 3.73 10.09 -32.19
C ALA A 272 3.40 8.77 -31.46
N LEU A 273 3.21 8.79 -30.13
CA LEU A 273 2.79 7.61 -29.37
C LEU A 273 1.34 7.21 -29.68
N ILE A 274 0.43 8.17 -29.82
CA ILE A 274 -0.98 7.91 -30.17
C ILE A 274 -1.05 7.32 -31.59
N ASP A 275 -0.30 7.89 -32.56
CA ASP A 275 -0.23 7.38 -33.94
C ASP A 275 0.31 5.95 -33.97
N TRP A 276 1.40 5.68 -33.23
CA TRP A 276 1.92 4.31 -33.07
C TRP A 276 0.85 3.34 -32.51
N ALA A 277 0.15 3.73 -31.48
CA ALA A 277 -0.88 2.87 -30.88
C ALA A 277 -2.04 2.61 -31.83
N ARG A 278 -2.46 3.63 -32.60
CA ARG A 278 -3.50 3.51 -33.63
C ARG A 278 -3.08 2.57 -34.75
N GLU A 279 -1.84 2.69 -35.27
CA GLU A 279 -1.34 1.90 -36.38
C GLU A 279 -1.06 0.43 -36.01
N THR A 280 -0.54 0.19 -34.83
CA THR A 280 -0.12 -1.15 -34.39
C THR A 280 -1.17 -1.90 -33.57
N GLY A 281 -2.19 -1.20 -33.06
CA GLY A 281 -3.12 -1.74 -32.06
C GLY A 281 -2.51 -1.89 -30.67
N GLY A 282 -1.34 -1.30 -30.43
CA GLY A 282 -0.68 -1.33 -29.11
C GLY A 282 -1.39 -0.49 -28.07
N TRP A 283 -1.13 -0.76 -26.79
CA TRP A 283 -1.71 -0.03 -25.67
C TRP A 283 -0.76 1.02 -25.12
N ILE A 284 -1.28 2.19 -24.73
CA ILE A 284 -0.55 3.20 -23.97
C ILE A 284 -1.05 3.19 -22.54
N LEU A 285 -0.18 2.94 -21.57
CA LEU A 285 -0.44 3.10 -20.15
C LEU A 285 0.07 4.48 -19.75
N GLU A 286 -0.85 5.44 -19.63
CA GLU A 286 -0.58 6.80 -19.21
C GLU A 286 -0.70 6.88 -17.68
N ASP A 287 0.42 6.94 -16.97
CA ASP A 287 0.46 7.10 -15.51
C ASP A 287 0.53 8.58 -15.15
N ASP A 288 -0.54 9.08 -14.57
CA ASP A 288 -0.70 10.48 -14.14
C ASP A 288 -0.77 10.56 -12.62
N TYR A 289 0.41 10.57 -11.99
CA TYR A 289 0.54 10.41 -10.54
C TYR A 289 0.57 11.72 -9.74
N ASP A 290 0.95 12.88 -10.35
CA ASP A 290 1.15 14.15 -9.65
C ASP A 290 0.82 15.41 -10.46
N SER A 291 0.09 15.30 -11.53
CA SER A 291 -0.26 16.42 -12.43
C SER A 291 -1.07 17.56 -11.77
N GLU A 292 -1.66 17.30 -10.62
CA GLU A 292 -2.30 18.32 -9.80
C GLU A 292 -1.31 19.37 -9.26
N PHE A 293 -0.02 19.02 -9.18
CA PHE A 293 1.03 19.88 -8.63
C PHE A 293 1.78 20.63 -9.73
N ARG A 294 1.04 21.47 -10.47
CA ARG A 294 1.61 22.40 -11.43
C ARG A 294 1.68 23.80 -10.83
N PHE A 295 2.87 24.40 -10.82
CA PHE A 295 3.18 25.66 -10.18
C PHE A 295 3.18 26.82 -11.17
N ALA A 296 3.50 26.55 -12.45
CA ALA A 296 3.54 27.53 -13.52
C ALA A 296 2.92 27.00 -14.81
N GLY A 297 2.44 27.91 -15.64
CA GLY A 297 1.86 27.61 -16.96
C GLY A 297 0.44 27.00 -16.90
N PRO A 298 -0.21 26.77 -18.05
CA PRO A 298 -1.54 26.20 -18.14
C PRO A 298 -1.53 24.70 -17.78
N PRO A 299 -2.68 24.14 -17.32
CA PRO A 299 -2.82 22.70 -17.13
C PRO A 299 -2.52 21.94 -18.43
N LEU A 300 -1.81 20.81 -18.33
CA LEU A 300 -1.57 19.93 -19.46
C LEU A 300 -2.75 18.97 -19.61
N ALA A 301 -3.29 18.84 -20.82
CA ALA A 301 -4.30 17.83 -21.10
C ALA A 301 -3.67 16.42 -21.05
N ALA A 302 -4.43 15.42 -20.64
CA ALA A 302 -4.02 14.01 -20.70
C ALA A 302 -3.96 13.52 -22.16
N MET A 303 -3.07 12.55 -22.46
CA MET A 303 -3.02 11.91 -23.78
C MET A 303 -4.32 11.18 -24.09
N GLN A 304 -4.94 10.58 -23.10
CA GLN A 304 -6.23 9.88 -23.23
C GLN A 304 -7.31 10.78 -23.86
N GLY A 305 -7.35 12.08 -23.50
CA GLY A 305 -8.29 13.01 -24.08
C GLY A 305 -8.03 13.37 -25.55
N MET A 306 -6.84 13.07 -26.07
CA MET A 306 -6.42 13.32 -27.45
C MET A 306 -6.59 12.07 -28.34
N ASP A 307 -6.75 10.90 -27.73
CA ASP A 307 -6.83 9.62 -28.42
C ASP A 307 -8.26 9.34 -28.92
N ASP A 308 -8.40 9.24 -30.24
CA ASP A 308 -9.66 8.85 -30.89
C ASP A 308 -9.71 7.35 -31.22
N SER A 309 -8.60 6.62 -31.01
CA SER A 309 -8.49 5.19 -31.32
C SER A 309 -8.88 4.27 -30.14
N GLY A 310 -9.05 4.82 -28.94
CA GLY A 310 -9.38 4.07 -27.73
C GLY A 310 -8.25 3.13 -27.31
N ARG A 311 -6.98 3.58 -27.44
CA ARG A 311 -5.79 2.80 -27.09
C ARG A 311 -5.05 3.33 -25.86
N VAL A 312 -5.45 4.47 -25.30
CA VAL A 312 -4.84 5.03 -24.11
C VAL A 312 -5.64 4.59 -22.87
N ILE A 313 -4.94 3.92 -21.95
CA ILE A 313 -5.41 3.56 -20.63
C ILE A 313 -4.83 4.59 -19.67
N TYR A 314 -5.70 5.39 -19.04
CA TYR A 314 -5.28 6.42 -18.09
C TYR A 314 -5.30 5.89 -16.66
N LEU A 315 -4.21 6.06 -15.93
CA LEU A 315 -4.03 5.62 -14.54
C LEU A 315 -3.87 6.84 -13.64
N GLY A 316 -4.70 6.93 -12.60
CA GLY A 316 -4.64 8.02 -11.63
C GLY A 316 -4.66 7.53 -10.18
N THR A 317 -4.23 8.38 -9.25
CA THR A 317 -4.14 8.01 -7.84
C THR A 317 -4.48 9.15 -6.90
N PHE A 318 -5.09 8.82 -5.76
CA PHE A 318 -5.25 9.75 -4.64
C PHE A 318 -4.07 9.68 -3.64
N SER A 319 -3.14 8.76 -3.83
CA SER A 319 -2.02 8.54 -2.90
C SER A 319 -1.08 9.73 -2.78
N LYS A 320 -0.89 10.50 -3.85
CA LYS A 320 0.00 11.66 -3.86
C LYS A 320 -0.71 12.93 -3.41
N VAL A 321 -1.96 13.07 -3.81
CA VAL A 321 -2.77 14.25 -3.50
C VAL A 321 -3.37 14.21 -2.10
N LEU A 322 -3.65 13.03 -1.54
CA LEU A 322 -4.16 12.85 -0.18
C LEU A 322 -3.09 12.13 0.69
N PHE A 323 -3.16 10.81 0.79
CA PHE A 323 -2.17 10.04 1.53
C PHE A 323 -2.12 8.58 1.03
N PRO A 324 -0.92 7.96 1.01
CA PRO A 324 -0.75 6.60 0.45
C PRO A 324 -1.57 5.53 1.17
N GLY A 325 -1.80 5.69 2.48
CA GLY A 325 -2.60 4.75 3.29
C GLY A 325 -4.08 4.69 2.93
N LEU A 326 -4.60 5.66 2.17
CA LEU A 326 -5.98 5.63 1.65
C LEU A 326 -6.20 4.47 0.68
N ARG A 327 -5.15 4.07 -0.05
CA ARG A 327 -5.19 2.96 -0.99
C ARG A 327 -6.33 3.06 -2.01
N LEU A 328 -6.55 4.26 -2.56
CA LEU A 328 -7.48 4.52 -3.66
C LEU A 328 -6.75 5.13 -4.85
N GLY A 329 -7.05 4.59 -6.00
CA GLY A 329 -6.69 5.06 -7.34
C GLY A 329 -7.78 4.68 -8.32
N TYR A 330 -7.55 4.94 -9.57
CA TYR A 330 -8.52 4.62 -10.62
C TYR A 330 -7.81 4.43 -11.96
N ALA A 331 -8.46 3.68 -12.83
CA ALA A 331 -8.08 3.51 -14.22
C ALA A 331 -9.26 3.86 -15.13
N VAL A 332 -9.00 4.61 -16.19
CA VAL A 332 -9.96 4.79 -17.30
C VAL A 332 -9.62 3.75 -18.34
N ILE A 333 -10.47 2.78 -18.49
CA ILE A 333 -10.25 1.60 -19.34
C ILE A 333 -11.04 1.76 -20.65
N PRO A 334 -10.39 1.63 -21.80
CA PRO A 334 -11.08 1.58 -23.09
C PRO A 334 -12.11 0.46 -23.18
N ASP A 335 -13.22 0.71 -23.89
CA ASP A 335 -14.33 -0.26 -24.02
C ASP A 335 -13.84 -1.64 -24.53
N ALA A 336 -12.86 -1.69 -25.41
CA ALA A 336 -12.30 -2.93 -25.95
C ALA A 336 -11.61 -3.82 -24.88
N LEU A 337 -11.24 -3.27 -23.72
CA LEU A 337 -10.55 -3.98 -22.65
C LEU A 337 -11.39 -4.11 -21.37
N LEU A 338 -12.47 -3.37 -21.27
CA LEU A 338 -13.24 -3.20 -20.03
C LEU A 338 -13.76 -4.54 -19.47
N ASP A 339 -14.36 -5.38 -20.31
CA ASP A 339 -14.92 -6.66 -19.87
C ASP A 339 -13.87 -7.62 -19.36
N GLN A 340 -12.68 -7.66 -19.99
CA GLN A 340 -11.55 -8.48 -19.51
C GLN A 340 -11.05 -7.99 -18.15
N VAL A 341 -10.95 -6.67 -17.95
CA VAL A 341 -10.54 -6.08 -16.67
C VAL A 341 -11.55 -6.39 -15.57
N ILE A 342 -12.85 -6.26 -15.85
CA ILE A 342 -13.94 -6.59 -14.90
C ILE A 342 -13.90 -8.08 -14.53
N ALA A 343 -13.80 -8.96 -15.54
CA ALA A 343 -13.75 -10.40 -15.31
C ALA A 343 -12.51 -10.81 -14.50
N LEU A 344 -11.35 -10.17 -14.74
CA LEU A 344 -10.14 -10.38 -13.95
C LEU A 344 -10.36 -9.90 -12.52
N ARG A 345 -10.93 -8.69 -12.32
CA ARG A 345 -11.19 -8.11 -11.03
C ARG A 345 -12.05 -9.02 -10.14
N ILE A 346 -13.14 -9.56 -10.68
CA ILE A 346 -14.04 -10.48 -9.98
C ILE A 346 -13.27 -11.71 -9.45
N ARG A 347 -12.29 -12.20 -10.20
CA ARG A 347 -11.50 -13.40 -9.82
C ARG A 347 -10.37 -13.10 -8.84
N THR A 348 -9.88 -11.85 -8.77
CA THR A 348 -8.72 -11.49 -7.94
C THR A 348 -9.13 -10.97 -6.57
N ASP A 349 -9.90 -9.91 -6.50
CA ASP A 349 -10.23 -9.21 -5.25
C ASP A 349 -11.69 -8.72 -5.18
N ARG A 350 -12.52 -9.10 -6.16
CA ARG A 350 -13.95 -8.83 -6.30
C ARG A 350 -14.31 -7.36 -6.46
N SER A 351 -14.13 -6.54 -5.43
CA SER A 351 -14.50 -5.12 -5.43
C SER A 351 -13.60 -4.34 -4.46
N PRO A 352 -13.45 -3.03 -4.67
CA PRO A 352 -12.69 -2.18 -3.75
C PRO A 352 -13.43 -1.94 -2.41
N PRO A 353 -12.74 -1.40 -1.37
CA PRO A 353 -13.35 -1.09 -0.07
C PRO A 353 -14.35 0.07 -0.16
N THR A 354 -15.62 -0.17 0.18
CA THR A 354 -16.73 0.78 -0.05
C THR A 354 -16.73 2.01 0.87
N LEU A 355 -16.31 1.88 2.14
CA LEU A 355 -16.36 2.97 3.12
C LEU A 355 -15.47 4.17 2.74
N ALA A 356 -14.25 3.91 2.29
CA ALA A 356 -13.34 4.95 1.87
C ALA A 356 -13.81 5.62 0.58
N GLU A 357 -14.47 4.86 -0.33
CA GLU A 357 -15.07 5.39 -1.55
C GLU A 357 -16.17 6.40 -1.26
N ALA A 358 -17.08 6.08 -0.35
CA ALA A 358 -18.18 6.96 0.02
C ALA A 358 -17.68 8.30 0.61
N ALA A 359 -16.72 8.24 1.52
CA ALA A 359 -16.11 9.44 2.09
C ALA A 359 -15.35 10.28 1.06
N LEU A 360 -14.66 9.64 0.11
CA LEU A 360 -13.96 10.33 -0.97
C LEU A 360 -14.93 10.98 -1.96
N THR A 361 -16.05 10.32 -2.24
CA THR A 361 -17.13 10.88 -3.07
C THR A 361 -17.64 12.20 -2.50
N ASP A 362 -17.96 12.21 -1.20
CA ASP A 362 -18.41 13.45 -0.52
C ASP A 362 -17.30 14.52 -0.52
N LEU A 363 -16.05 14.11 -0.26
CA LEU A 363 -14.90 15.03 -0.27
C LEU A 363 -14.77 15.75 -1.63
N ILE A 364 -15.02 15.05 -2.74
CA ILE A 364 -14.98 15.61 -4.10
C ILE A 364 -16.22 16.48 -4.34
N ASN A 365 -17.43 15.95 -4.13
CA ASN A 365 -18.68 16.58 -4.48
C ASN A 365 -18.99 17.83 -3.63
N GLU A 366 -18.59 17.84 -2.36
CA GLU A 366 -18.74 19.00 -1.47
C GLU A 366 -17.64 20.06 -1.70
N GLY A 367 -16.75 19.87 -2.69
CA GLY A 367 -15.70 20.84 -3.06
C GLY A 367 -14.50 20.87 -2.11
N HIS A 368 -14.47 20.01 -1.13
CA HIS A 368 -13.40 19.93 -0.15
C HIS A 368 -12.08 19.44 -0.77
N PHE A 369 -12.15 18.52 -1.73
CA PHE A 369 -11.01 18.05 -2.48
C PHE A 369 -10.31 19.17 -3.26
N SER A 370 -11.07 19.98 -4.01
CA SER A 370 -10.52 21.12 -4.74
C SER A 370 -9.90 22.16 -3.80
N ALA A 371 -10.50 22.41 -2.63
CA ALA A 371 -9.96 23.30 -1.62
C ALA A 371 -8.64 22.76 -1.01
N HIS A 372 -8.58 21.44 -0.81
CA HIS A 372 -7.36 20.76 -0.39
C HIS A 372 -6.24 20.89 -1.44
N LEU A 373 -6.51 20.59 -2.72
CA LEU A 373 -5.52 20.71 -3.79
C LEU A 373 -4.88 22.11 -3.88
N ARG A 374 -5.68 23.16 -3.72
CA ARG A 374 -5.14 24.54 -3.69
C ARG A 374 -4.16 24.76 -2.54
N ARG A 375 -4.43 24.21 -1.36
CA ARG A 375 -3.51 24.30 -0.20
C ARG A 375 -2.27 23.44 -0.40
N ALA A 376 -2.46 22.20 -0.80
CA ALA A 376 -1.38 21.25 -1.04
C ALA A 376 -0.39 21.76 -2.11
N ARG A 377 -0.90 22.37 -3.19
CA ARG A 377 -0.06 22.99 -4.23
C ARG A 377 0.83 24.11 -3.67
N ARG A 378 0.25 25.02 -2.86
CA ARG A 378 1.05 26.09 -2.23
C ARG A 378 2.10 25.55 -1.27
N GLN A 379 1.75 24.53 -0.49
CA GLN A 379 2.70 23.87 0.42
C GLN A 379 3.82 23.17 -0.35
N ALA A 380 3.50 22.43 -1.41
CA ALA A 380 4.48 21.77 -2.25
C ALA A 380 5.42 22.79 -2.92
N GLN A 381 4.91 23.92 -3.41
CA GLN A 381 5.72 24.98 -3.99
C GLN A 381 6.69 25.58 -2.95
N ALA A 382 6.21 25.91 -1.76
CA ALA A 382 7.07 26.43 -0.69
C ALA A 382 8.15 25.42 -0.27
N ALA A 383 7.78 24.13 -0.20
CA ALA A 383 8.71 23.06 0.13
C ALA A 383 9.77 22.86 -0.97
N ARG A 384 9.38 22.93 -2.25
CA ARG A 384 10.29 22.93 -3.40
C ARG A 384 11.31 24.06 -3.29
N ASP A 385 10.80 25.30 -3.11
CA ASP A 385 11.65 26.51 -3.07
C ASP A 385 12.66 26.45 -1.93
N ALA A 386 12.25 25.95 -0.77
CA ALA A 386 13.11 25.75 0.40
C ALA A 386 14.19 24.65 0.15
N LEU A 387 13.79 23.53 -0.45
CA LEU A 387 14.74 22.46 -0.83
C LEU A 387 15.80 23.00 -1.81
N VAL A 388 15.36 23.71 -2.86
CA VAL A 388 16.26 24.35 -3.84
C VAL A 388 17.19 25.35 -3.18
N ALA A 389 16.70 26.23 -2.31
CA ALA A 389 17.51 27.20 -1.58
C ALA A 389 18.60 26.52 -0.72
N GLY A 390 18.26 25.40 -0.09
CA GLY A 390 19.22 24.61 0.69
C GLY A 390 20.29 23.95 -0.18
N LEU A 391 19.90 23.30 -1.29
CA LEU A 391 20.83 22.62 -2.20
C LEU A 391 21.74 23.59 -2.95
N SER A 392 21.24 24.77 -3.36
CA SER A 392 22.01 25.80 -4.09
C SER A 392 23.15 26.42 -3.29
N THR A 393 23.31 26.08 -2.02
CA THR A 393 24.49 26.50 -1.23
C THR A 393 25.77 25.75 -1.64
N ALA A 394 25.65 24.61 -2.34
CA ALA A 394 26.80 23.90 -2.91
C ALA A 394 26.97 24.28 -4.39
N GLN A 395 28.14 24.83 -4.75
CA GLN A 395 28.43 25.26 -6.12
C GLN A 395 28.64 24.09 -7.10
N ASN A 396 28.92 22.90 -6.59
CA ASN A 396 29.14 21.68 -7.35
C ASN A 396 27.86 20.85 -7.58
N LEU A 397 26.70 21.32 -7.10
CA LEU A 397 25.40 20.74 -7.41
C LEU A 397 24.64 21.61 -8.41
N THR A 398 24.06 20.98 -9.43
CA THR A 398 23.14 21.67 -10.34
C THR A 398 21.72 21.16 -10.10
N VAL A 399 20.80 22.08 -9.84
CA VAL A 399 19.40 21.76 -9.58
C VAL A 399 18.53 22.57 -10.54
N ASP A 400 17.82 21.87 -11.42
CA ASP A 400 16.77 22.48 -12.22
C ASP A 400 15.51 22.63 -11.36
N VAL A 401 14.96 23.86 -11.29
CA VAL A 401 13.75 24.12 -10.50
C VAL A 401 12.52 23.65 -11.29
N PRO A 402 11.83 22.60 -10.86
CA PRO A 402 10.71 22.09 -11.65
C PRO A 402 9.48 23.00 -11.54
N ASP A 403 8.81 23.25 -12.66
CA ASP A 403 7.53 23.99 -12.71
C ASP A 403 6.33 23.15 -12.27
N GLN A 404 6.54 21.89 -11.94
CA GLN A 404 5.50 20.93 -11.57
C GLN A 404 6.05 19.75 -10.78
N GLY A 405 5.14 18.89 -10.29
CA GLY A 405 5.47 17.63 -9.63
C GLY A 405 5.80 17.75 -8.16
N LEU A 406 6.31 16.67 -7.59
CA LEU A 406 6.57 16.49 -6.15
C LEU A 406 8.01 16.10 -5.83
N HIS A 407 8.90 16.13 -6.83
CA HIS A 407 10.32 15.84 -6.69
C HIS A 407 11.14 16.66 -7.69
N LEU A 408 12.43 16.68 -7.48
CA LEU A 408 13.41 17.26 -8.40
C LEU A 408 14.61 16.30 -8.57
N VAL A 409 15.41 16.56 -9.59
CA VAL A 409 16.69 15.89 -9.80
C VAL A 409 17.82 16.88 -9.53
N ALA A 410 18.78 16.46 -8.70
CA ALA A 410 20.04 17.17 -8.51
C ALA A 410 21.17 16.44 -9.27
N ALA A 411 21.81 17.14 -10.20
CA ALA A 411 22.98 16.64 -10.88
C ALA A 411 24.20 16.75 -9.97
N LEU A 412 25.01 15.70 -9.97
CA LEU A 412 26.23 15.57 -9.15
C LEU A 412 27.49 15.93 -9.97
N PRO A 413 28.57 16.33 -9.30
CA PRO A 413 29.86 16.46 -9.97
C PRO A 413 30.30 15.11 -10.55
N PRO A 414 31.01 15.07 -11.70
CA PRO A 414 31.43 13.83 -12.33
C PRO A 414 32.29 12.90 -11.47
N SER A 415 32.94 13.45 -10.46
CA SER A 415 33.80 12.71 -9.50
C SER A 415 33.02 11.92 -8.45
N LEU A 416 31.70 12.16 -8.29
CA LEU A 416 30.89 11.58 -7.22
C LEU A 416 29.80 10.67 -7.80
N ALA A 417 29.87 9.37 -7.50
CA ALA A 417 28.82 8.43 -7.85
C ALA A 417 27.54 8.70 -7.04
N ASP A 418 26.38 8.60 -7.68
CA ASP A 418 25.09 8.86 -7.00
C ASP A 418 24.77 7.87 -5.89
N THR A 419 25.28 6.65 -5.96
CA THR A 419 25.19 5.65 -4.89
C THR A 419 25.94 6.05 -3.63
N GLU A 420 27.11 6.70 -3.78
CA GLU A 420 27.87 7.27 -2.66
C GLU A 420 27.16 8.52 -2.11
N ALA A 421 26.67 9.38 -3.00
CA ALA A 421 25.93 10.58 -2.63
C ALA A 421 24.64 10.26 -1.84
N VAL A 422 23.97 9.13 -2.09
CA VAL A 422 22.85 8.65 -1.30
C VAL A 422 23.24 8.38 0.15
N GLU A 423 24.42 7.81 0.40
CA GLU A 423 24.87 7.54 1.76
C GLU A 423 25.25 8.84 2.49
N ILE A 424 25.89 9.78 1.80
CA ILE A 424 26.17 11.13 2.35
C ILE A 424 24.87 11.84 2.72
N ALA A 425 23.88 11.81 1.83
CA ALA A 425 22.58 12.41 2.06
C ALA A 425 21.87 11.79 3.28
N ARG A 426 21.92 10.47 3.41
CA ARG A 426 21.35 9.75 4.55
C ARG A 426 21.99 10.17 5.88
N GLN A 427 23.32 10.35 5.91
CA GLN A 427 24.06 10.82 7.09
C GLN A 427 23.72 12.27 7.43
N ALA A 428 23.46 13.12 6.42
CA ALA A 428 22.98 14.48 6.61
C ALA A 428 21.50 14.57 7.04
N GLY A 429 20.77 13.42 7.03
CA GLY A 429 19.36 13.33 7.37
C GLY A 429 18.42 13.61 6.18
N LEU A 430 18.93 13.57 4.94
CA LEU A 430 18.17 13.78 3.70
C LEU A 430 17.88 12.42 3.03
N GLY A 431 16.59 12.15 2.75
CA GLY A 431 16.15 10.94 2.07
C GLY A 431 16.13 11.15 0.55
N VAL A 432 17.02 10.45 -0.17
CA VAL A 432 17.13 10.57 -1.63
C VAL A 432 17.22 9.19 -2.29
N ARG A 433 17.11 9.16 -3.62
CA ARG A 433 17.37 7.94 -4.41
C ARG A 433 18.37 8.21 -5.51
N ALA A 434 19.25 7.25 -5.77
CA ALA A 434 20.14 7.27 -6.90
C ALA A 434 19.36 7.18 -8.22
N LEU A 435 19.62 8.10 -9.15
CA LEU A 435 19.02 8.12 -10.48
C LEU A 435 19.48 6.91 -11.31
N SER A 436 20.74 6.53 -11.16
CA SER A 436 21.34 5.39 -11.88
C SER A 436 20.60 4.06 -11.65
N ALA A 437 20.02 3.86 -10.47
CA ALA A 437 19.23 2.67 -10.13
C ALA A 437 17.90 2.56 -10.91
N MET A 438 17.49 3.62 -11.61
CA MET A 438 16.23 3.70 -12.34
C MET A 438 16.38 3.42 -13.84
N ALA A 439 17.60 3.18 -14.32
CA ALA A 439 17.87 2.80 -15.71
C ALA A 439 17.27 1.43 -16.05
N VAL A 440 16.91 1.23 -17.32
CA VAL A 440 16.30 0.00 -17.85
C VAL A 440 17.27 -0.72 -18.77
N THR A 441 17.57 -0.13 -19.93
CA THR A 441 18.41 -0.72 -20.98
C THR A 441 19.52 0.21 -21.44
N HIS A 442 19.41 1.51 -21.20
CA HIS A 442 20.44 2.50 -21.56
C HIS A 442 21.47 2.68 -20.45
N ALA A 443 22.56 3.34 -20.77
CA ALA A 443 23.58 3.69 -19.80
C ALA A 443 22.98 4.52 -18.64
N PRO A 444 23.25 4.15 -17.37
CA PRO A 444 22.71 4.86 -16.23
C PRO A 444 23.17 6.33 -16.20
N ARG A 445 22.21 7.24 -15.95
CA ARG A 445 22.50 8.64 -15.66
C ARG A 445 22.80 8.80 -14.16
N GLN A 446 23.78 9.65 -13.81
CA GLN A 446 24.11 9.96 -12.44
C GLN A 446 23.30 11.14 -11.93
N GLY A 447 22.83 11.07 -10.68
CA GLY A 447 22.06 12.14 -10.05
C GLY A 447 21.25 11.66 -8.85
N LEU A 448 20.66 12.58 -8.12
CA LEU A 448 19.81 12.30 -6.97
C LEU A 448 18.36 12.73 -7.25
N VAL A 449 17.42 11.82 -7.04
CA VAL A 449 15.99 12.10 -7.08
C VAL A 449 15.53 12.40 -5.66
N ILE A 450 15.02 13.62 -5.44
CA ILE A 450 14.72 14.16 -4.11
C ILE A 450 13.26 14.62 -4.07
N GLY A 451 12.46 14.06 -3.15
CA GLY A 451 11.08 14.48 -2.91
C GLY A 451 11.02 15.73 -2.04
N PHE A 452 9.99 16.55 -2.26
CA PHE A 452 9.74 17.70 -1.38
C PHE A 452 8.32 17.69 -0.78
N SER A 453 7.46 16.76 -1.16
CA SER A 453 6.11 16.68 -0.62
C SER A 453 6.06 16.18 0.83
N GLY A 454 5.13 16.74 1.61
CA GLY A 454 4.79 16.24 2.94
C GLY A 454 5.74 16.64 4.06
N PHE A 455 6.70 17.54 3.79
CA PHE A 455 7.64 18.05 4.78
C PHE A 455 7.50 19.56 4.94
N ALA A 456 7.86 20.07 6.13
CA ALA A 456 7.90 21.51 6.39
C ALA A 456 9.08 22.16 5.63
N PRO A 457 8.88 23.33 5.02
CA PRO A 457 9.91 24.00 4.22
C PRO A 457 11.22 24.24 4.98
N ASP A 458 11.17 24.70 6.22
CA ASP A 458 12.32 24.96 7.08
C ASP A 458 13.13 23.71 7.38
N VAL A 459 12.46 22.57 7.57
CA VAL A 459 13.11 21.27 7.79
C VAL A 459 13.83 20.83 6.51
N LEU A 460 13.20 20.95 5.34
CA LEU A 460 13.81 20.61 4.05
C LEU A 460 15.05 21.48 3.78
N GLU A 461 14.94 22.80 3.95
CA GLU A 461 16.07 23.71 3.75
C GLU A 461 17.24 23.36 4.65
N ALA A 462 16.99 23.11 5.95
CA ALA A 462 18.03 22.80 6.91
C ALA A 462 18.78 21.50 6.57
N VAL A 463 18.06 20.42 6.18
CA VAL A 463 18.71 19.15 5.82
C VAL A 463 19.42 19.25 4.47
N ALA A 464 18.87 20.00 3.51
CA ALA A 464 19.48 20.23 2.21
C ALA A 464 20.80 21.01 2.35
N ARG A 465 20.87 22.05 3.20
CA ARG A 465 22.12 22.77 3.50
C ARG A 465 23.18 21.87 4.12
N ARG A 466 22.80 21.01 5.08
CA ARG A 466 23.76 20.05 5.68
C ARG A 466 24.31 19.08 4.62
N PHE A 467 23.46 18.59 3.74
CA PHE A 467 23.89 17.75 2.65
C PHE A 467 24.80 18.50 1.66
N ALA A 468 24.44 19.72 1.28
CA ALA A 468 25.24 20.59 0.42
C ALA A 468 26.63 20.84 1.00
N THR A 469 26.76 21.14 2.29
CA THR A 469 28.05 21.28 2.96
C THR A 469 28.87 19.98 2.90
N ALA A 470 28.24 18.83 3.19
CA ALA A 470 28.93 17.54 3.20
C ALA A 470 29.44 17.08 1.82
N ILE A 471 28.88 17.61 0.73
CA ILE A 471 29.35 17.34 -0.65
C ILE A 471 30.49 18.25 -1.09
N VAL A 472 30.56 19.51 -0.60
CA VAL A 472 31.62 20.44 -0.99
C VAL A 472 32.99 20.01 -0.42
N ASP A 473 32.97 19.34 0.71
CA ASP A 473 34.19 18.88 1.41
C ASP A 473 34.84 17.63 0.75
N ARG A 474 34.30 17.16 -0.42
CA ARG A 474 34.74 15.99 -1.16
C ARG A 474 35.02 16.27 -2.64
#